data_343429319d45d7f816789afc87c97c15
#
_entry.id   343429319d45d7f816789afc87c97c15
#
_cell.length_a   1.000
_cell.length_b   1.000
_cell.length_c   1.000
_cell.angle_alpha   90.00
_cell.angle_beta   90.00
_cell.angle_gamma   90.00
#
_symmetry.space_group_name_H-M   'P 1'
#
loop_
_entity.id
_entity.type
_entity.pdbx_description
1 polymer ?
#
loop_
_entity_poly.entity_id
_entity_poly.type
_entity_poly.pdbx_seq_one_letter_code
_entity_poly.pdbx_strand_id
1 'polypeptide(L)'
;PDQQKESKFLSEKLKDYGFRIQRLKTGTPPRIDRSTIDFTKTQREDGDKEAYTFSHTNPPVYDGNNQEPCHLIYTTEETKKIILDNLNKSSMYGGLNDITGVGPRYCPSIEDKIVRFSDKERHQLFLEPESKYYDDIYLQGFSTSMPRNIQEEMVHSLPGLEKAKILRYAYAIEYDAIYPTQIKPSLETKVLNNLFTAGQINGTSGYEEAACQGLIAGINAGLKLEGKEPLILKRNEAYIGVLIDDLVTKGTKEPYRMLTSRA
;
A
#
# COMPACT_ATOMS: atom_id res chain seq x y z
N PRO A 1 -17.99 -2.28 0.82
CA PRO A 1 -17.98 -1.63 -0.46
C PRO A 1 -18.33 -2.65 -1.54
N ASP A 2 -19.14 -2.30 -2.50
CA ASP A 2 -19.41 -3.02 -3.75
C ASP A 2 -19.61 -4.54 -3.65
N GLN A 3 -20.30 -5.02 -2.61
CA GLN A 3 -20.68 -6.43 -2.37
C GLN A 3 -19.50 -7.40 -2.15
N GLN A 4 -18.28 -6.94 -1.99
CA GLN A 4 -17.17 -7.81 -1.61
C GLN A 4 -17.31 -8.25 -0.15
N LYS A 5 -17.37 -9.57 0.05
CA LYS A 5 -17.41 -10.16 1.40
C LYS A 5 -16.00 -10.16 2.00
N GLU A 6 -15.93 -9.91 3.30
CA GLU A 6 -14.69 -10.10 4.05
C GLU A 6 -14.28 -11.58 4.11
N SER A 7 -12.98 -11.86 4.14
CA SER A 7 -12.44 -13.20 4.33
C SER A 7 -11.82 -13.30 5.73
N LYS A 8 -12.48 -14.00 6.64
CA LYS A 8 -12.02 -14.18 8.04
C LYS A 8 -11.46 -15.57 8.32
N PHE A 9 -11.79 -16.54 7.50
CA PHE A 9 -11.57 -17.95 7.78
C PHE A 9 -10.10 -18.32 8.04
N LEU A 10 -9.16 -17.75 7.27
CA LEU A 10 -7.73 -18.03 7.43
C LEU A 10 -7.20 -17.51 8.77
N SER A 11 -7.58 -16.31 9.18
CA SER A 11 -7.13 -15.72 10.45
C SER A 11 -7.61 -16.51 11.66
N GLU A 12 -8.86 -17.00 11.61
CA GLU A 12 -9.41 -17.87 12.65
C GLU A 12 -8.63 -19.18 12.75
N LYS A 13 -8.33 -19.81 11.61
CA LYS A 13 -7.52 -21.03 11.59
C LYS A 13 -6.09 -20.82 12.09
N LEU A 14 -5.45 -19.72 11.74
CA LEU A 14 -4.14 -19.39 12.29
C LEU A 14 -4.18 -19.22 13.82
N LYS A 15 -5.22 -18.59 14.35
CA LYS A 15 -5.43 -18.49 15.81
C LYS A 15 -5.62 -19.85 16.46
N ASP A 16 -6.39 -20.75 15.84
CA ASP A 16 -6.59 -22.14 16.33
C ASP A 16 -5.25 -22.89 16.45
N TYR A 17 -4.29 -22.61 15.56
CA TYR A 17 -2.93 -23.17 15.62
C TYR A 17 -2.00 -22.43 16.59
N GLY A 18 -2.47 -21.40 17.30
CA GLY A 18 -1.71 -20.67 18.30
C GLY A 18 -0.95 -19.46 17.78
N PHE A 19 -1.22 -18.97 16.56
CA PHE A 19 -0.65 -17.72 16.09
C PHE A 19 -1.29 -16.52 16.79
N ARG A 20 -0.45 -15.59 17.21
CA ARG A 20 -0.89 -14.25 17.60
C ARG A 20 -1.07 -13.41 16.34
N ILE A 21 -2.22 -12.80 16.21
CA ILE A 21 -2.62 -11.99 15.05
C ILE A 21 -2.71 -10.53 15.47
N GLN A 22 -2.23 -9.65 14.62
CA GLN A 22 -2.41 -8.19 14.72
C GLN A 22 -3.31 -7.70 13.59
N ARG A 23 -4.05 -6.63 13.84
CA ARG A 23 -4.89 -5.98 12.86
C ARG A 23 -4.19 -4.76 12.30
N LEU A 24 -4.03 -4.71 11.00
CA LEU A 24 -3.44 -3.60 10.27
C LEU A 24 -4.47 -3.00 9.32
N LYS A 25 -4.27 -1.77 8.89
CA LYS A 25 -5.15 -1.09 7.92
C LYS A 25 -4.37 -0.48 6.78
N THR A 26 -5.06 -0.33 5.66
CA THR A 26 -4.64 0.48 4.52
C THR A 26 -5.88 1.10 3.90
N GLY A 27 -5.73 1.78 2.79
CA GLY A 27 -6.84 2.36 2.03
C GLY A 27 -6.55 2.33 0.54
N THR A 28 -7.60 2.51 -0.23
CA THR A 28 -7.49 2.71 -1.68
C THR A 28 -8.12 4.04 -2.06
N PRO A 29 -7.59 4.76 -3.05
CA PRO A 29 -8.21 5.99 -3.56
C PRO A 29 -9.36 5.66 -4.52
N PRO A 30 -10.16 6.65 -4.90
CA PRO A 30 -11.20 6.47 -5.91
C PRO A 30 -10.60 6.22 -7.30
N ARG A 31 -11.40 5.59 -8.16
CA ARG A 31 -11.14 5.46 -9.60
C ARG A 31 -12.05 6.40 -10.35
N ILE A 32 -11.46 7.12 -11.27
CA ILE A 32 -12.11 8.19 -12.04
C ILE A 32 -12.20 7.77 -13.51
N ASP A 33 -13.33 8.05 -14.12
CA ASP A 33 -13.53 7.85 -15.56
C ASP A 33 -12.68 8.86 -16.35
N ARG A 34 -11.68 8.36 -17.08
CA ARG A 34 -10.71 9.16 -17.86
C ARG A 34 -11.40 10.16 -18.79
N SER A 35 -12.52 9.76 -19.41
CA SER A 35 -13.25 10.57 -20.38
C SER A 35 -13.88 11.84 -19.77
N THR A 36 -13.99 11.89 -18.44
CA THR A 36 -14.61 12.98 -17.70
C THR A 36 -13.60 13.94 -17.06
N ILE A 37 -12.31 13.74 -17.29
CA ILE A 37 -11.22 14.55 -16.74
C ILE A 37 -10.83 15.65 -17.72
N ASP A 38 -10.75 16.89 -17.25
CA ASP A 38 -10.19 18.01 -17.99
C ASP A 38 -8.67 18.09 -17.79
N PHE A 39 -7.93 17.36 -18.63
CA PHE A 39 -6.48 17.30 -18.57
C PHE A 39 -5.79 18.65 -18.86
N THR A 40 -6.49 19.67 -19.40
CA THR A 40 -5.90 20.99 -19.63
C THR A 40 -5.58 21.73 -18.33
N LYS A 41 -6.20 21.32 -17.21
CA LYS A 41 -5.97 21.85 -15.86
C LYS A 41 -4.96 21.05 -15.04
N THR A 42 -4.30 20.06 -15.64
CA THR A 42 -3.36 19.17 -14.98
C THR A 42 -1.96 19.34 -15.56
N GLN A 43 -0.94 19.02 -14.80
CA GLN A 43 0.43 19.00 -15.29
C GLN A 43 0.76 17.59 -15.78
N ARG A 44 1.06 17.46 -17.07
CA ARG A 44 1.48 16.19 -17.65
C ARG A 44 2.89 15.80 -17.18
N GLU A 45 3.05 14.58 -16.73
CA GLU A 45 4.30 13.97 -16.30
C GLU A 45 4.57 12.73 -17.19
N ASP A 46 5.51 12.89 -18.12
CA ASP A 46 5.97 11.79 -18.95
C ASP A 46 6.98 10.93 -18.16
N GLY A 47 7.10 9.64 -18.52
CA GLY A 47 8.15 8.78 -18.01
C GLY A 47 9.54 9.16 -18.56
N ASP A 48 10.57 8.51 -18.06
CA ASP A 48 11.94 8.69 -18.56
C ASP A 48 12.04 8.32 -20.04
N LYS A 49 12.64 9.21 -20.84
CA LYS A 49 12.84 8.96 -22.27
C LYS A 49 13.80 7.82 -22.54
N GLU A 50 14.77 7.66 -21.65
CA GLU A 50 15.71 6.56 -21.69
C GLU A 50 15.08 5.32 -21.07
N ALA A 51 15.11 4.20 -21.77
CA ALA A 51 14.57 2.96 -21.29
C ALA A 51 15.52 2.29 -20.29
N TYR A 52 15.05 2.08 -19.06
CA TYR A 52 15.81 1.42 -17.99
C TYR A 52 15.27 0.03 -17.70
N THR A 53 16.10 -0.83 -17.14
CA THR A 53 15.70 -2.14 -16.62
C THR A 53 16.31 -2.39 -15.25
N PHE A 54 15.61 -3.13 -14.41
CA PHE A 54 16.14 -3.63 -13.12
C PHE A 54 17.04 -4.87 -13.31
N SER A 55 17.13 -5.40 -14.52
CA SER A 55 18.00 -6.54 -14.86
C SER A 55 19.39 -6.05 -15.26
N HIS A 56 20.44 -6.69 -14.74
CA HIS A 56 21.82 -6.46 -15.16
C HIS A 56 22.20 -7.22 -16.45
N THR A 57 21.37 -8.19 -16.87
CA THR A 57 21.66 -9.09 -17.98
C THR A 57 20.72 -8.93 -19.17
N ASN A 58 19.53 -8.39 -18.96
CA ASN A 58 18.52 -8.23 -20.01
C ASN A 58 18.35 -6.75 -20.38
N PRO A 59 18.29 -6.42 -21.67
CA PRO A 59 17.97 -5.07 -22.12
C PRO A 59 16.53 -4.70 -21.77
N PRO A 60 16.19 -3.40 -21.73
CA PRO A 60 14.81 -2.94 -21.63
C PRO A 60 13.96 -3.48 -22.78
N VAL A 61 12.72 -3.84 -22.45
CA VAL A 61 11.75 -4.40 -23.44
C VAL A 61 10.68 -3.39 -23.85
N TYR A 62 10.80 -2.14 -23.45
CA TYR A 62 9.86 -1.06 -23.76
C TYR A 62 10.57 0.12 -24.45
N ASP A 63 9.80 0.93 -25.17
CA ASP A 63 10.27 2.19 -25.75
C ASP A 63 10.01 3.33 -24.78
N GLY A 64 11.06 3.99 -24.30
CA GLY A 64 10.97 5.15 -23.40
C GLY A 64 10.20 6.32 -23.98
N ASN A 65 10.07 6.43 -25.32
CA ASN A 65 9.30 7.48 -25.97
C ASN A 65 7.80 7.17 -26.11
N ASN A 66 7.38 5.93 -25.80
CA ASN A 66 5.99 5.49 -25.92
C ASN A 66 5.45 4.96 -24.59
N GLN A 67 5.42 5.83 -23.58
CA GLN A 67 4.89 5.54 -22.26
C GLN A 67 3.57 6.25 -22.02
N GLU A 68 2.70 5.63 -21.19
CA GLU A 68 1.50 6.29 -20.71
C GLU A 68 1.89 7.37 -19.69
N PRO A 69 1.49 8.65 -19.91
CA PRO A 69 1.80 9.70 -18.96
C PRO A 69 0.91 9.61 -17.73
N CYS A 70 1.46 10.01 -16.58
CA CYS A 70 0.69 10.43 -15.44
C CYS A 70 0.36 11.91 -15.51
N HIS A 71 -0.55 12.39 -14.67
CA HIS A 71 -0.85 13.80 -14.55
C HIS A 71 -0.82 14.22 -13.08
N LEU A 72 -0.07 15.28 -12.82
CA LEU A 72 0.08 15.85 -11.50
C LEU A 72 -1.00 16.92 -11.27
N ILE A 73 -1.65 16.84 -10.12
CA ILE A 73 -2.55 17.84 -9.57
C ILE A 73 -2.28 18.04 -8.07
N TYR A 74 -2.93 19.02 -7.49
CA TYR A 74 -2.83 19.31 -6.06
C TYR A 74 -4.20 19.47 -5.42
N THR A 75 -4.29 19.18 -4.12
CA THR A 75 -5.46 19.57 -3.33
C THR A 75 -5.59 21.08 -3.28
N THR A 76 -6.83 21.58 -3.10
CA THR A 76 -7.15 22.99 -2.95
C THR A 76 -7.52 23.33 -1.49
N GLU A 77 -7.63 24.60 -1.16
CA GLU A 77 -8.18 25.03 0.14
C GLU A 77 -9.63 24.54 0.33
N GLU A 78 -10.40 24.48 -0.76
CA GLU A 78 -11.76 23.92 -0.74
C GLU A 78 -11.73 22.43 -0.37
N THR A 79 -10.82 21.64 -1.00
CA THR A 79 -10.62 20.23 -0.64
C THR A 79 -10.28 20.06 0.84
N LYS A 80 -9.36 20.88 1.35
CA LYS A 80 -8.96 20.90 2.74
C LYS A 80 -10.14 21.20 3.66
N LYS A 81 -10.93 22.21 3.32
CA LYS A 81 -12.11 22.61 4.09
C LYS A 81 -13.16 21.49 4.13
N ILE A 82 -13.49 20.90 2.96
CA ILE A 82 -14.46 19.79 2.90
C ILE A 82 -14.05 18.65 3.83
N ILE A 83 -12.76 18.27 3.81
CA ILE A 83 -12.24 17.18 4.63
C ILE A 83 -12.32 17.54 6.13
N LEU A 84 -11.87 18.73 6.53
CA LEU A 84 -11.88 19.15 7.93
C LEU A 84 -13.30 19.26 8.51
N ASP A 85 -14.25 19.80 7.74
CA ASP A 85 -15.65 19.95 8.14
C ASP A 85 -16.37 18.58 8.30
N ASN A 86 -15.82 17.51 7.71
CA ASN A 86 -16.41 16.18 7.69
C ASN A 86 -15.57 15.09 8.38
N LEU A 87 -14.49 15.45 9.09
CA LEU A 87 -13.60 14.47 9.73
C LEU A 87 -14.35 13.46 10.62
N ASN A 88 -15.38 13.92 11.33
CA ASN A 88 -16.21 13.09 12.20
C ASN A 88 -17.04 12.04 11.44
N LYS A 89 -17.15 12.13 10.13
CA LYS A 89 -17.84 11.16 9.25
C LYS A 89 -16.89 10.12 8.65
N SER A 90 -15.59 10.34 8.76
CA SER A 90 -14.58 9.37 8.33
C SER A 90 -14.58 8.16 9.27
N SER A 91 -14.57 6.94 8.72
CA SER A 91 -14.47 5.72 9.52
C SER A 91 -13.18 5.66 10.36
N MET A 92 -12.15 6.45 9.99
CA MET A 92 -10.88 6.52 10.73
C MET A 92 -10.90 7.57 11.85
N TYR A 93 -11.68 8.63 11.73
CA TYR A 93 -11.71 9.77 12.66
C TYR A 93 -13.02 9.92 13.42
N GLY A 94 -14.10 9.30 12.93
CA GLY A 94 -15.46 9.49 13.45
C GLY A 94 -15.78 8.81 14.78
N GLY A 95 -14.83 8.13 15.42
CA GLY A 95 -15.04 7.46 16.70
C GLY A 95 -16.03 6.28 16.63
N LEU A 96 -16.40 5.83 15.45
CA LEU A 96 -17.34 4.72 15.25
C LEU A 96 -16.75 3.36 15.63
N ASN A 97 -15.47 3.28 16.00
CA ASN A 97 -14.70 2.05 16.27
C ASN A 97 -14.75 1.00 15.15
N ASP A 98 -15.16 1.41 13.96
CA ASP A 98 -15.30 0.51 12.80
C ASP A 98 -13.93 0.05 12.27
N ILE A 99 -12.87 0.85 12.49
CA ILE A 99 -11.50 0.55 12.10
C ILE A 99 -10.60 0.56 13.33
N THR A 100 -10.07 -0.61 13.67
CA THR A 100 -9.18 -0.82 14.82
C THR A 100 -7.72 -1.00 14.41
N GLY A 101 -7.48 -1.27 13.13
CA GLY A 101 -6.17 -1.54 12.58
C GLY A 101 -5.23 -0.33 12.57
N VAL A 102 -3.94 -0.58 12.78
CA VAL A 102 -2.89 0.43 12.67
C VAL A 102 -2.53 0.64 11.19
N GLY A 103 -2.57 1.89 10.74
CA GLY A 103 -2.24 2.26 9.36
C GLY A 103 -0.74 2.41 9.11
N PRO A 104 -0.30 2.35 7.85
CA PRO A 104 1.09 2.53 7.48
C PRO A 104 1.51 4.00 7.66
N ARG A 105 2.71 4.19 8.21
CA ARG A 105 3.28 5.51 8.44
C ARG A 105 3.51 6.32 7.16
N TYR A 106 3.88 5.61 6.07
CA TYR A 106 4.33 6.20 4.81
C TYR A 106 3.31 6.17 3.68
N CYS A 107 2.09 5.71 3.95
CA CYS A 107 0.95 5.79 3.01
C CYS A 107 -0.29 6.27 3.77
N PRO A 108 -0.26 7.53 4.26
CA PRO A 108 -1.38 8.10 5.00
C PRO A 108 -2.56 8.34 4.06
N SER A 109 -3.77 8.27 4.61
CA SER A 109 -4.96 8.76 3.91
C SER A 109 -4.88 10.26 3.66
N ILE A 110 -5.74 10.81 2.81
CA ILE A 110 -5.75 12.26 2.58
C ILE A 110 -6.15 13.01 3.85
N GLU A 111 -7.03 12.44 4.68
CA GLU A 111 -7.38 13.00 5.99
C GLU A 111 -6.15 13.05 6.90
N ASP A 112 -5.36 11.96 6.95
CA ASP A 112 -4.11 11.92 7.72
C ASP A 112 -3.12 12.99 7.26
N LYS A 113 -2.99 13.19 5.93
CA LYS A 113 -2.10 14.22 5.38
C LYS A 113 -2.52 15.62 5.83
N ILE A 114 -3.81 15.92 5.71
CA ILE A 114 -4.35 17.25 6.06
C ILE A 114 -4.25 17.53 7.55
N VAL A 115 -4.48 16.53 8.40
CA VAL A 115 -4.39 16.71 9.86
C VAL A 115 -2.94 16.78 10.33
N ARG A 116 -2.08 15.86 9.88
CA ARG A 116 -0.69 15.77 10.36
C ARG A 116 0.25 16.81 9.76
N PHE A 117 -0.05 17.25 8.54
CA PHE A 117 0.75 18.24 7.81
C PHE A 117 -0.11 19.46 7.49
N SER A 118 -0.78 19.98 8.51
CA SER A 118 -1.69 21.15 8.40
C SER A 118 -0.99 22.44 7.98
N ASP A 119 0.34 22.51 8.19
CA ASP A 119 1.23 23.58 7.72
C ASP A 119 1.43 23.60 6.20
N LYS A 120 1.13 22.49 5.51
CA LYS A 120 1.22 22.41 4.05
C LYS A 120 0.01 23.07 3.41
N GLU A 121 0.29 23.97 2.49
CA GLU A 121 -0.72 24.67 1.71
C GLU A 121 -1.52 23.71 0.83
N ARG A 122 -0.84 22.71 0.23
CA ARG A 122 -1.44 21.72 -0.66
C ARG A 122 -0.71 20.39 -0.62
N HIS A 123 -1.41 19.32 -1.03
CA HIS A 123 -0.85 17.98 -1.15
C HIS A 123 -0.86 17.52 -2.60
N GLN A 124 0.23 16.92 -3.01
CA GLN A 124 0.43 16.35 -4.34
C GLN A 124 -0.41 15.11 -4.56
N LEU A 125 -1.03 15.01 -5.74
CA LEU A 125 -1.82 13.88 -6.19
C LEU A 125 -1.43 13.55 -7.64
N PHE A 126 -1.50 12.26 -8.00
CA PHE A 126 -1.30 11.84 -9.38
C PHE A 126 -2.55 11.17 -9.93
N LEU A 127 -2.84 11.46 -11.19
CA LEU A 127 -3.79 10.75 -12.02
C LEU A 127 -3.02 9.71 -12.81
N GLU A 128 -3.15 8.44 -12.43
CA GLU A 128 -2.39 7.33 -12.98
C GLU A 128 -3.31 6.38 -13.76
N PRO A 129 -3.07 6.12 -15.05
CA PRO A 129 -3.81 5.08 -15.78
C PRO A 129 -3.59 3.70 -15.13
N GLU A 130 -4.66 3.02 -14.71
CA GLU A 130 -4.54 1.66 -14.16
C GLU A 130 -4.22 0.62 -15.24
N SER A 131 -4.59 0.89 -16.49
CA SER A 131 -4.43 -0.06 -17.59
C SER A 131 -4.36 0.64 -18.95
N LYS A 132 -3.77 -0.03 -19.92
CA LYS A 132 -3.87 0.31 -21.35
C LYS A 132 -5.16 -0.19 -22.00
N TYR A 133 -5.96 -0.98 -21.28
CA TYR A 133 -7.12 -1.68 -21.85
C TYR A 133 -8.47 -1.13 -21.38
N TYR A 134 -8.48 -0.26 -20.37
CA TYR A 134 -9.69 0.38 -19.84
C TYR A 134 -9.37 1.76 -19.26
N ASP A 135 -10.40 2.58 -19.11
CA ASP A 135 -10.27 4.02 -18.85
C ASP A 135 -10.34 4.39 -17.35
N ASP A 136 -9.98 3.48 -16.47
CA ASP A 136 -9.92 3.76 -15.04
C ASP A 136 -8.64 4.54 -14.70
N ILE A 137 -8.80 5.73 -14.13
CA ILE A 137 -7.70 6.54 -13.59
C ILE A 137 -7.66 6.38 -12.08
N TYR A 138 -6.50 5.95 -11.58
CA TYR A 138 -6.20 5.86 -10.16
C TYR A 138 -5.81 7.22 -9.62
N LEU A 139 -6.54 7.74 -8.64
CA LEU A 139 -6.24 9.04 -8.01
C LEU A 139 -5.23 8.84 -6.87
N GLN A 140 -3.97 8.64 -7.23
CA GLN A 140 -2.87 8.35 -6.30
C GLN A 140 -2.70 9.47 -5.26
N GLY A 141 -2.58 9.06 -4.01
CA GLY A 141 -2.41 9.98 -2.89
C GLY A 141 -3.71 10.46 -2.26
N PHE A 142 -4.90 10.05 -2.78
CA PHE A 142 -6.22 10.45 -2.32
C PHE A 142 -7.02 9.32 -1.65
N SER A 143 -6.33 8.37 -1.02
CA SER A 143 -6.99 7.32 -0.23
C SER A 143 -7.82 7.96 0.89
N THR A 144 -9.06 7.53 1.05
CA THR A 144 -9.98 8.08 2.05
C THR A 144 -10.97 7.03 2.55
N SER A 145 -11.53 7.25 3.73
CA SER A 145 -12.63 6.48 4.30
C SER A 145 -13.90 7.31 4.51
N MET A 146 -13.99 8.47 3.85
CA MET A 146 -15.17 9.32 3.88
C MET A 146 -16.38 8.66 3.20
N PRO A 147 -17.62 9.02 3.59
CA PRO A 147 -18.84 8.61 2.88
C PRO A 147 -18.82 9.03 1.40
N ARG A 148 -19.56 8.29 0.56
CA ARG A 148 -19.58 8.52 -0.90
C ARG A 148 -19.92 9.95 -1.31
N ASN A 149 -20.95 10.54 -0.73
CA ASN A 149 -21.34 11.93 -1.03
C ASN A 149 -20.24 12.94 -0.72
N ILE A 150 -19.47 12.70 0.36
CA ILE A 150 -18.34 13.57 0.70
C ILE A 150 -17.17 13.32 -0.26
N GLN A 151 -16.94 12.07 -0.69
CA GLN A 151 -15.93 11.78 -1.71
C GLN A 151 -16.23 12.50 -3.04
N GLU A 152 -17.49 12.59 -3.44
CA GLU A 152 -17.89 13.36 -4.62
C GLU A 152 -17.53 14.85 -4.49
N GLU A 153 -17.89 15.47 -3.37
CA GLU A 153 -17.52 16.85 -3.08
C GLU A 153 -15.99 17.05 -3.07
N MET A 154 -15.26 16.15 -2.42
CA MET A 154 -13.79 16.18 -2.36
C MET A 154 -13.15 16.04 -3.75
N VAL A 155 -13.62 15.11 -4.58
CA VAL A 155 -13.09 14.90 -5.94
C VAL A 155 -13.41 16.10 -6.82
N HIS A 156 -14.64 16.64 -6.75
CA HIS A 156 -15.07 17.79 -7.57
C HIS A 156 -14.38 19.11 -7.16
N SER A 157 -13.77 19.18 -5.99
CA SER A 157 -12.94 20.33 -5.58
C SER A 157 -11.52 20.32 -6.16
N LEU A 158 -11.12 19.25 -6.88
CA LEU A 158 -9.79 19.11 -7.46
C LEU A 158 -9.74 19.69 -8.89
N PRO A 159 -8.60 20.32 -9.27
CA PRO A 159 -8.43 20.87 -10.62
C PRO A 159 -8.55 19.80 -11.70
N GLY A 160 -9.40 20.04 -12.70
CA GLY A 160 -9.67 19.11 -13.80
C GLY A 160 -10.65 17.98 -13.47
N LEU A 161 -11.11 17.90 -12.22
CA LEU A 161 -12.05 16.87 -11.78
C LEU A 161 -13.42 17.44 -11.37
N GLU A 162 -13.71 18.69 -11.67
CA GLU A 162 -14.93 19.38 -11.24
C GLU A 162 -16.23 18.72 -11.75
N LYS A 163 -16.13 17.93 -12.82
CA LYS A 163 -17.24 17.16 -13.42
C LYS A 163 -16.92 15.69 -13.56
N ALA A 164 -15.89 15.23 -12.86
CA ALA A 164 -15.40 13.88 -12.99
C ALA A 164 -16.40 12.85 -12.45
N LYS A 165 -16.53 11.74 -13.19
CA LYS A 165 -17.34 10.60 -12.77
C LYS A 165 -16.47 9.62 -11.98
N ILE A 166 -16.89 9.30 -10.77
CA ILE A 166 -16.25 8.28 -9.95
C ILE A 166 -16.77 6.91 -10.37
N LEU A 167 -15.89 6.04 -10.85
CA LEU A 167 -16.20 4.66 -11.23
C LEU A 167 -16.21 3.74 -10.02
N ARG A 168 -15.26 3.95 -9.08
CA ARG A 168 -15.18 3.24 -7.81
C ARG A 168 -14.83 4.22 -6.71
N TYR A 169 -15.58 4.16 -5.61
CA TYR A 169 -15.28 4.98 -4.43
C TYR A 169 -14.10 4.42 -3.66
N ALA A 170 -13.37 5.32 -3.01
CA ALA A 170 -12.34 4.96 -2.05
C ALA A 170 -12.94 4.24 -0.83
N TYR A 171 -12.14 3.39 -0.20
CA TYR A 171 -12.52 2.71 1.04
C TYR A 171 -11.28 2.32 1.83
N ALA A 172 -11.45 2.20 3.14
CA ALA A 172 -10.43 1.63 4.02
C ALA A 172 -10.53 0.10 4.01
N ILE A 173 -9.38 -0.54 4.17
CA ILE A 173 -9.24 -1.99 4.26
C ILE A 173 -8.54 -2.31 5.56
N GLU A 174 -9.07 -3.24 6.33
CA GLU A 174 -8.35 -3.90 7.41
C GLU A 174 -7.92 -5.30 6.99
N TYR A 175 -6.76 -5.71 7.44
CA TYR A 175 -6.23 -7.03 7.18
C TYR A 175 -5.48 -7.57 8.39
N ASP A 176 -5.47 -8.90 8.51
CA ASP A 176 -4.80 -9.59 9.58
C ASP A 176 -3.37 -9.97 9.18
N ALA A 177 -2.45 -9.82 10.10
CA ALA A 177 -1.07 -10.25 9.97
C ALA A 177 -0.64 -11.00 11.24
N ILE A 178 0.25 -11.97 11.11
CA ILE A 178 0.88 -12.59 12.26
C ILE A 178 1.88 -11.62 12.89
N TYR A 179 2.11 -11.74 14.20
CA TYR A 179 3.22 -11.03 14.82
C TYR A 179 4.54 -11.59 14.26
N PRO A 180 5.38 -10.80 13.59
CA PRO A 180 6.56 -11.31 12.88
C PRO A 180 7.62 -11.92 13.79
N THR A 181 7.61 -11.64 15.08
CA THR A 181 8.45 -12.32 16.07
C THR A 181 8.15 -13.83 16.20
N GLN A 182 7.06 -14.32 15.60
CA GLN A 182 6.71 -15.73 15.50
C GLN A 182 7.35 -16.46 14.32
N ILE A 183 8.20 -15.76 13.55
CA ILE A 183 8.91 -16.30 12.40
C ILE A 183 10.39 -16.46 12.76
N LYS A 184 11.03 -17.46 12.20
CA LYS A 184 12.49 -17.67 12.25
C LYS A 184 13.18 -16.78 11.19
N PRO A 185 14.49 -16.52 11.29
CA PRO A 185 15.23 -15.81 10.22
C PRO A 185 15.15 -16.48 8.84
N SER A 186 14.84 -17.77 8.78
CA SER A 186 14.56 -18.50 7.53
C SER A 186 13.18 -18.23 6.93
N LEU A 187 12.34 -17.42 7.58
CA LEU A 187 10.92 -17.21 7.31
C LEU A 187 10.00 -18.41 7.53
N GLU A 188 10.53 -19.50 8.10
CA GLU A 188 9.69 -20.55 8.64
C GLU A 188 9.03 -20.10 9.94
N THR A 189 7.78 -20.49 10.17
CA THR A 189 7.09 -20.14 11.43
C THR A 189 7.65 -20.95 12.61
N LYS A 190 7.62 -20.34 13.80
CA LYS A 190 7.98 -21.02 15.06
C LYS A 190 6.86 -21.90 15.60
N VAL A 191 5.63 -21.63 15.17
CA VAL A 191 4.39 -22.28 15.66
C VAL A 191 4.14 -23.60 14.91
N LEU A 192 4.31 -23.59 13.58
CA LEU A 192 4.11 -24.76 12.74
C LEU A 192 5.38 -25.05 11.93
N ASN A 193 5.85 -26.29 11.99
CA ASN A 193 6.95 -26.75 11.16
C ASN A 193 6.51 -26.83 9.69
N ASN A 194 7.43 -26.54 8.77
CA ASN A 194 7.23 -26.58 7.32
C ASN A 194 6.24 -25.53 6.77
N LEU A 195 5.85 -24.58 7.58
CA LEU A 195 5.08 -23.43 7.14
C LEU A 195 5.99 -22.21 7.03
N PHE A 196 6.14 -21.69 5.81
CA PHE A 196 6.87 -20.48 5.51
C PHE A 196 5.87 -19.37 5.15
N THR A 197 6.15 -18.15 5.55
CA THR A 197 5.28 -17.00 5.30
C THR A 197 6.09 -15.85 4.70
N ALA A 198 5.45 -15.08 3.80
CA ALA A 198 6.08 -13.97 3.11
C ALA A 198 5.08 -12.84 2.81
N GLY A 199 5.55 -11.60 2.82
CA GLY A 199 4.78 -10.44 2.43
C GLY A 199 3.86 -9.91 3.53
N GLN A 200 2.68 -9.49 3.14
CA GLN A 200 1.72 -8.78 3.99
C GLN A 200 1.34 -9.55 5.27
N ILE A 201 1.27 -10.88 5.18
CA ILE A 201 0.97 -11.74 6.35
C ILE A 201 2.02 -11.59 7.47
N ASN A 202 3.24 -11.18 7.15
CA ASN A 202 4.33 -10.91 8.07
C ASN A 202 4.36 -9.47 8.58
N GLY A 203 3.35 -8.66 8.24
CA GLY A 203 3.24 -7.26 8.67
C GLY A 203 4.04 -6.27 7.83
N THR A 204 4.46 -6.62 6.61
CA THR A 204 5.08 -5.67 5.66
C THR A 204 4.05 -5.04 4.75
N SER A 205 4.37 -3.90 4.12
CA SER A 205 3.42 -3.13 3.32
C SER A 205 3.94 -2.72 1.93
N GLY A 206 4.94 -3.38 1.39
CA GLY A 206 5.49 -3.06 0.06
C GLY A 206 5.61 -4.28 -0.84
N TYR A 207 5.59 -4.05 -2.15
CA TYR A 207 5.80 -5.11 -3.16
C TYR A 207 7.21 -5.67 -3.08
N GLU A 208 8.20 -4.81 -2.88
CA GLU A 208 9.61 -5.17 -2.77
C GLU A 208 9.85 -6.05 -1.53
N GLU A 209 9.24 -5.69 -0.39
CA GLU A 209 9.29 -6.49 0.82
C GLU A 209 8.65 -7.87 0.62
N ALA A 210 7.54 -7.93 -0.07
CA ALA A 210 6.86 -9.19 -0.35
C ALA A 210 7.68 -10.08 -1.29
N ALA A 211 8.23 -9.51 -2.35
CA ALA A 211 9.05 -10.23 -3.34
C ALA A 211 10.30 -10.84 -2.70
N CYS A 212 11.05 -10.05 -1.92
CA CYS A 212 12.28 -10.56 -1.29
C CYS A 212 12.00 -11.60 -0.21
N GLN A 213 10.92 -11.44 0.57
CA GLN A 213 10.50 -12.47 1.54
C GLN A 213 10.10 -13.76 0.83
N GLY A 214 9.33 -13.66 -0.27
CA GLY A 214 8.93 -14.81 -1.08
C GLY A 214 10.13 -15.59 -1.62
N LEU A 215 11.13 -14.86 -2.12
CA LEU A 215 12.37 -15.46 -2.60
C LEU A 215 13.10 -16.23 -1.48
N ILE A 216 13.36 -15.61 -0.33
CA ILE A 216 14.06 -16.24 0.79
C ILE A 216 13.25 -17.41 1.38
N ALA A 217 11.94 -17.25 1.53
CA ALA A 217 11.06 -18.32 2.02
C ALA A 217 11.08 -19.53 1.09
N GLY A 218 11.01 -19.31 -0.24
CA GLY A 218 11.07 -20.37 -1.23
C GLY A 218 12.42 -21.11 -1.25
N ILE A 219 13.54 -20.37 -1.20
CA ILE A 219 14.90 -20.95 -1.11
C ILE A 219 15.00 -21.81 0.14
N ASN A 220 14.58 -21.30 1.30
CA ASN A 220 14.70 -22.03 2.57
C ASN A 220 13.76 -23.23 2.66
N ALA A 221 12.59 -23.17 2.03
CA ALA A 221 11.73 -24.34 1.91
C ALA A 221 12.39 -25.45 1.07
N GLY A 222 13.02 -25.09 -0.06
CA GLY A 222 13.79 -26.03 -0.88
C GLY A 222 15.00 -26.63 -0.15
N LEU A 223 15.82 -25.79 0.49
CA LEU A 223 16.97 -26.25 1.28
C LEU A 223 16.54 -27.22 2.40
N LYS A 224 15.43 -26.93 3.08
CA LYS A 224 14.89 -27.79 4.11
C LYS A 224 14.47 -29.16 3.58
N LEU A 225 13.83 -29.23 2.40
CA LEU A 225 13.48 -30.50 1.74
C LEU A 225 14.71 -31.33 1.39
N GLU A 226 15.82 -30.66 1.07
CA GLU A 226 17.09 -31.29 0.76
C GLU A 226 17.92 -31.63 2.04
N GLY A 227 17.41 -31.33 3.22
CA GLY A 227 18.13 -31.53 4.48
C GLY A 227 19.37 -30.66 4.67
N LYS A 228 19.39 -29.52 3.98
CA LYS A 228 20.48 -28.51 4.03
C LYS A 228 20.19 -27.41 5.05
N GLU A 229 21.25 -26.74 5.49
CA GLU A 229 21.14 -25.56 6.35
C GLU A 229 20.42 -24.41 5.64
N PRO A 230 19.61 -23.61 6.37
CA PRO A 230 18.89 -22.50 5.78
C PRO A 230 19.84 -21.35 5.36
N LEU A 231 19.48 -20.67 4.28
CA LEU A 231 20.09 -19.40 3.88
C LEU A 231 19.60 -18.29 4.83
N ILE A 232 20.50 -17.76 5.64
CA ILE A 232 20.27 -16.63 6.54
C ILE A 232 21.19 -15.49 6.15
N LEU A 233 20.65 -14.45 5.56
CA LEU A 233 21.38 -13.25 5.21
C LEU A 233 21.42 -12.30 6.42
N LYS A 234 22.62 -11.87 6.80
CA LYS A 234 22.83 -10.93 7.89
C LYS A 234 22.60 -9.48 7.42
N ARG A 235 22.44 -8.56 8.38
CA ARG A 235 22.23 -7.13 8.10
C ARG A 235 23.37 -6.49 7.29
N ASN A 236 24.59 -6.94 7.45
CA ASN A 236 25.77 -6.44 6.74
C ASN A 236 26.04 -7.16 5.41
N GLU A 237 25.25 -8.15 5.06
CA GLU A 237 25.41 -8.93 3.82
C GLU A 237 24.41 -8.50 2.74
N ALA A 238 23.18 -8.17 3.15
CA ALA A 238 22.15 -7.78 2.20
C ALA A 238 21.07 -6.92 2.86
N TYR A 239 20.42 -6.08 2.05
CA TYR A 239 19.29 -5.26 2.51
C TYR A 239 18.08 -6.11 2.91
N ILE A 240 17.88 -7.29 2.26
CA ILE A 240 16.92 -8.32 2.70
C ILE A 240 17.23 -8.81 4.12
N GLY A 241 18.52 -8.92 4.49
CA GLY A 241 18.93 -9.27 5.85
C GLY A 241 18.48 -8.25 6.89
N VAL A 242 18.57 -6.95 6.57
CA VAL A 242 18.05 -5.87 7.43
C VAL A 242 16.56 -6.03 7.66
N LEU A 243 15.79 -6.26 6.60
CA LEU A 243 14.33 -6.45 6.67
C LEU A 243 13.96 -7.63 7.56
N ILE A 244 14.53 -8.80 7.28
CA ILE A 244 14.17 -10.03 8.01
C ILE A 244 14.58 -9.91 9.48
N ASP A 245 15.77 -9.39 9.77
CA ASP A 245 16.23 -9.20 11.14
C ASP A 245 15.32 -8.25 11.92
N ASP A 246 14.92 -7.10 11.33
CA ASP A 246 13.98 -6.18 11.96
C ASP A 246 12.62 -6.85 12.27
N LEU A 247 12.10 -7.64 11.34
CA LEU A 247 10.84 -8.35 11.52
C LEU A 247 10.90 -9.34 12.69
N VAL A 248 11.91 -10.23 12.70
CA VAL A 248 11.94 -11.37 13.62
C VAL A 248 12.46 -11.02 15.02
N THR A 249 13.25 -9.93 15.15
CA THR A 249 13.86 -9.52 16.43
C THR A 249 13.09 -8.38 17.08
N LYS A 250 12.77 -7.30 16.35
CA LYS A 250 12.09 -6.12 16.91
C LYS A 250 10.58 -6.25 16.87
N GLY A 251 10.05 -6.99 15.88
CA GLY A 251 8.63 -6.98 15.58
C GLY A 251 8.19 -5.63 15.01
N THR A 252 6.90 -5.51 14.70
CA THR A 252 6.33 -4.26 14.18
C THR A 252 4.99 -3.98 14.85
N LYS A 253 4.77 -2.71 15.19
CA LYS A 253 3.48 -2.22 15.69
C LYS A 253 2.66 -1.51 14.61
N GLU A 254 3.27 -1.29 13.46
CA GLU A 254 2.69 -0.66 12.26
C GLU A 254 3.16 -1.43 11.03
N PRO A 255 2.48 -1.35 9.87
CA PRO A 255 2.95 -1.99 8.65
C PRO A 255 4.39 -1.59 8.32
N TYR A 256 5.29 -2.59 8.27
CA TYR A 256 6.71 -2.36 8.06
C TYR A 256 7.00 -1.98 6.61
N ARG A 257 7.82 -0.96 6.44
CA ARG A 257 8.35 -0.51 5.14
C ARG A 257 9.87 -0.40 5.21
N MET A 258 10.54 -0.91 4.18
CA MET A 258 11.97 -0.72 4.03
C MET A 258 12.30 0.72 3.68
N LEU A 259 13.27 1.27 4.37
CA LEU A 259 13.81 2.60 4.16
C LEU A 259 15.32 2.53 4.29
N THR A 260 16.03 3.31 3.49
CA THR A 260 17.51 3.39 3.55
C THR A 260 18.03 3.77 4.93
N SER A 261 17.26 4.52 5.71
CA SER A 261 17.60 4.89 7.10
C SER A 261 17.57 3.72 8.10
N ARG A 262 17.12 2.53 7.68
CA ARG A 262 17.11 1.32 8.53
C ARG A 262 18.37 0.47 8.36
N ALA A 263 19.12 0.69 7.29
CA ALA A 263 20.34 -0.06 6.97
C ALA A 263 21.58 0.57 7.59
#